data_e6577447475f5e8defc7bc41f7118101
#
_entry.id   e6577447475f5e8defc7bc41f7118101
#
_cell.length_a   1.000
_cell.length_b   1.000
_cell.length_c   1.000
_cell.angle_alpha   90.00
_cell.angle_beta   90.00
_cell.angle_gamma   90.00
#
_symmetry.space_group_name_H-M   'P 1'
#
loop_
_entity.id
_entity.type
_entity.pdbx_description
1 polymer ?
#
loop_
_entity_poly.entity_id
_entity_poly.type
_entity_poly.pdbx_seq_one_letter_code
_entity_poly.pdbx_strand_id
1 'polypeptide(L)'
;PGLTTALTAGLDAGLSVNEIKEVLVQLYAYCGFPRSMGALNTFIGVLQERKARGINDAERALPTLQEVSRSVEYGAANQRKLFGRDAQGAVLAFAPAIDQYLKAHLFGDIFGRDNLDWKTRELATIAMPTAMEGVENELKVHIAHGKYNGLTDTQVDEIVTLVRASEWKPEPPKTFIADDKVTVRKVFYKNRYDIMLAADLYMPTDTDINIKYPTLIIGHPFGAVKEQCAGLYAQEMAKHGFVTLAFDASYQGESGGM
;
A
#
# COMPACT_ATOMS: atom_id res chain seq x y z
N PRO A 1 10.35 -1.76 10.53
CA PRO A 1 11.80 -1.94 10.31
C PRO A 1 12.14 -2.09 8.84
N GLY A 2 11.39 -2.93 8.06
CA GLY A 2 11.72 -3.20 6.66
C GLY A 2 11.73 -1.97 5.74
N LEU A 3 10.73 -1.08 5.85
CA LEU A 3 10.67 0.12 5.00
C LEU A 3 11.83 1.08 5.29
N THR A 4 12.14 1.35 6.56
CA THR A 4 13.30 2.19 6.95
C THR A 4 14.59 1.65 6.36
N THR A 5 14.82 0.33 6.46
CA THR A 5 16.00 -0.32 5.90
C THR A 5 16.05 -0.18 4.37
N ALA A 6 14.94 -0.39 3.68
CA ALA A 6 14.87 -0.27 2.22
C ALA A 6 15.11 1.19 1.75
N LEU A 7 14.54 2.18 2.43
CA LEU A 7 14.75 3.60 2.13
C LEU A 7 16.22 4.01 2.34
N THR A 8 16.83 3.55 3.44
CA THR A 8 18.25 3.79 3.71
C THR A 8 19.12 3.13 2.62
N ALA A 9 18.86 1.88 2.27
CA ALA A 9 19.59 1.18 1.23
C ALA A 9 19.47 1.85 -0.15
N GLY A 10 18.27 2.39 -0.47
CA GLY A 10 18.06 3.16 -1.69
C GLY A 10 18.92 4.41 -1.78
N LEU A 11 18.99 5.18 -0.69
CA LEU A 11 19.86 6.36 -0.60
C LEU A 11 21.35 5.96 -0.68
N ASP A 12 21.77 4.90 -0.01
CA ASP A 12 23.15 4.39 -0.04
C ASP A 12 23.54 3.86 -1.43
N ALA A 13 22.57 3.32 -2.19
CA ALA A 13 22.74 2.92 -3.58
C ALA A 13 22.76 4.10 -4.57
N GLY A 14 22.56 5.34 -4.11
CA GLY A 14 22.67 6.56 -4.91
C GLY A 14 21.35 7.09 -5.47
N LEU A 15 20.20 6.56 -5.03
CA LEU A 15 18.92 7.22 -5.31
C LEU A 15 18.86 8.56 -4.59
N SER A 16 18.30 9.56 -5.25
CA SER A 16 18.11 10.87 -4.66
C SER A 16 16.83 10.94 -3.81
N VAL A 17 16.78 11.94 -2.95
CA VAL A 17 15.60 12.24 -2.14
C VAL A 17 14.36 12.42 -3.02
N ASN A 18 14.48 13.14 -4.14
CA ASN A 18 13.36 13.43 -5.02
C ASN A 18 12.91 12.20 -5.84
N GLU A 19 13.83 11.30 -6.21
CA GLU A 19 13.47 10.03 -6.87
C GLU A 19 12.70 9.12 -5.91
N ILE A 20 13.15 8.97 -4.67
CA ILE A 20 12.43 8.17 -3.66
C ILE A 20 11.07 8.80 -3.34
N LYS A 21 11.00 10.11 -3.14
CA LYS A 21 9.72 10.81 -2.95
C LYS A 21 8.75 10.54 -4.10
N GLU A 22 9.24 10.54 -5.33
CA GLU A 22 8.41 10.33 -6.51
C GLU A 22 7.82 8.91 -6.55
N VAL A 23 8.62 7.88 -6.21
CA VAL A 23 8.12 6.51 -6.06
C VAL A 23 7.05 6.42 -4.96
N LEU A 24 7.27 7.05 -3.81
CA LEU A 24 6.32 7.04 -2.69
C LEU A 24 5.05 7.85 -3.00
N VAL A 25 5.14 8.91 -3.79
CA VAL A 25 3.98 9.65 -4.32
C VAL A 25 3.19 8.77 -5.28
N GLN A 26 3.85 8.12 -6.25
CA GLN A 26 3.20 7.22 -7.21
C GLN A 26 2.47 6.05 -6.51
N LEU A 27 2.98 5.60 -5.37
CA LEU A 27 2.43 4.50 -4.58
C LEU A 27 0.94 4.68 -4.26
N TYR A 28 0.45 5.90 -4.07
CA TYR A 28 -0.95 6.12 -3.70
C TYR A 28 -1.94 5.65 -4.77
N ALA A 29 -1.56 5.73 -6.04
CA ALA A 29 -2.43 5.33 -7.15
C ALA A 29 -2.69 3.82 -7.19
N TYR A 30 -1.81 3.02 -6.57
CA TYR A 30 -1.90 1.55 -6.53
C TYR A 30 -2.25 1.02 -5.13
N CYS A 31 -1.72 1.63 -4.09
CA CYS A 31 -1.84 1.15 -2.71
C CYS A 31 -2.68 2.07 -1.79
N GLY A 32 -3.20 3.17 -2.33
CA GLY A 32 -4.01 4.15 -1.62
C GLY A 32 -3.21 5.18 -0.83
N PHE A 33 -3.82 6.34 -0.58
CA PHE A 33 -3.23 7.46 0.15
C PHE A 33 -2.64 7.09 1.52
N PRO A 34 -3.31 6.27 2.36
CA PRO A 34 -2.79 5.99 3.70
C PRO A 34 -1.41 5.34 3.68
N ARG A 35 -1.15 4.38 2.77
CA ARG A 35 0.15 3.72 2.64
C ARG A 35 1.22 4.67 2.10
N SER A 36 0.89 5.47 1.10
CA SER A 36 1.80 6.48 0.56
C SER A 36 2.19 7.52 1.61
N MET A 37 1.22 8.08 2.33
CA MET A 37 1.49 9.06 3.40
C MET A 37 2.31 8.46 4.55
N GLY A 38 2.01 7.24 4.97
CA GLY A 38 2.78 6.51 5.98
C GLY A 38 4.23 6.30 5.55
N ALA A 39 4.44 5.91 4.29
CA ALA A 39 5.77 5.73 3.73
C ALA A 39 6.55 7.04 3.62
N LEU A 40 5.92 8.13 3.19
CA LEU A 40 6.51 9.46 3.15
C LEU A 40 6.90 9.95 4.55
N ASN A 41 6.05 9.73 5.56
CA ASN A 41 6.36 10.07 6.94
C ASN A 41 7.57 9.27 7.47
N THR A 42 7.64 7.97 7.16
CA THR A 42 8.82 7.15 7.50
C THR A 42 10.07 7.70 6.82
N PHE A 43 9.96 8.13 5.56
CA PHE A 43 11.09 8.69 4.82
C PHE A 43 11.59 10.00 5.41
N ILE A 44 10.70 10.88 5.90
CA ILE A 44 11.08 12.09 6.64
C ILE A 44 11.96 11.72 7.84
N GLY A 45 11.57 10.71 8.62
CA GLY A 45 12.34 10.23 9.77
C GLY A 45 13.72 9.70 9.37
N VAL A 46 13.82 8.94 8.30
CA VAL A 46 15.12 8.46 7.76
C VAL A 46 16.03 9.62 7.38
N LEU A 47 15.51 10.63 6.69
CA LEU A 47 16.31 11.80 6.30
C LEU A 47 16.78 12.62 7.50
N GLN A 48 15.91 12.78 8.51
CA GLN A 48 16.28 13.48 9.76
C GLN A 48 17.39 12.75 10.51
N GLU A 49 17.29 11.43 10.65
CA GLU A 49 18.32 10.60 11.30
C GLU A 49 19.65 10.67 10.55
N ARG A 50 19.63 10.52 9.21
CA ARG A 50 20.82 10.61 8.37
C ARG A 50 21.48 11.99 8.47
N LYS A 51 20.68 13.06 8.43
CA LYS A 51 21.17 14.44 8.63
C LYS A 51 21.80 14.65 9.99
N ALA A 52 21.20 14.12 11.06
CA ALA A 52 21.77 14.18 12.41
C ALA A 52 23.12 13.46 12.52
N ARG A 53 23.38 12.46 11.67
CA ARG A 53 24.65 11.75 11.55
C ARG A 53 25.64 12.43 10.58
N GLY A 54 25.32 13.63 10.08
CA GLY A 54 26.16 14.40 9.15
C GLY A 54 26.12 13.93 7.70
N ILE A 55 25.15 13.07 7.33
CA ILE A 55 24.97 12.58 5.96
C ILE A 55 24.09 13.57 5.20
N ASN A 56 24.56 14.03 4.05
CA ASN A 56 23.82 14.91 3.15
C ASN A 56 23.41 14.13 1.90
N ASP A 57 22.16 13.73 1.84
CA ASP A 57 21.60 13.00 0.70
C ASP A 57 21.31 13.94 -0.46
N ALA A 58 21.61 13.50 -1.68
CA ALA A 58 21.41 14.29 -2.89
C ALA A 58 19.91 14.49 -3.18
N GLU A 59 19.47 15.73 -3.41
CA GLU A 59 18.06 16.00 -3.71
C GLU A 59 17.71 15.76 -5.19
N ARG A 60 18.62 16.10 -6.12
CA ARG A 60 18.39 16.13 -7.58
C ARG A 60 17.18 16.98 -8.00
N ALA A 61 16.84 16.94 -9.28
CA ALA A 61 15.80 17.80 -9.85
C ALA A 61 14.39 17.45 -9.34
N LEU A 62 13.58 18.48 -9.17
CA LEU A 62 12.13 18.35 -9.08
C LEU A 62 11.53 18.12 -10.47
N PRO A 63 10.31 17.55 -10.57
CA PRO A 63 9.67 17.39 -11.86
C PRO A 63 9.32 18.73 -12.49
N THR A 64 9.41 18.79 -13.81
CA THR A 64 8.87 19.91 -14.57
C THR A 64 7.35 19.79 -14.61
N LEU A 65 6.65 20.83 -14.14
CA LEU A 65 5.19 20.84 -14.17
C LEU A 65 4.71 21.23 -15.58
N GLN A 66 3.86 20.41 -16.15
CA GLN A 66 3.21 20.68 -17.43
C GLN A 66 1.86 21.37 -17.20
N GLU A 67 1.59 22.47 -17.91
CA GLU A 67 0.30 23.17 -17.79
C GLU A 67 -0.90 22.29 -18.18
N VAL A 68 -0.67 21.33 -19.07
CA VAL A 68 -1.69 20.40 -19.58
C VAL A 68 -1.71 19.03 -18.87
N SER A 69 -1.00 18.89 -17.75
CA SER A 69 -0.83 17.59 -17.08
C SER A 69 -2.16 16.90 -16.72
N ARG A 70 -3.19 17.67 -16.37
CA ARG A 70 -4.52 17.18 -16.02
C ARG A 70 -5.46 16.98 -17.20
N SER A 71 -5.01 17.18 -18.43
CA SER A 71 -5.86 16.94 -19.58
C SER A 71 -5.95 15.46 -19.93
N VAL A 72 -7.14 15.02 -20.33
CA VAL A 72 -7.38 13.65 -20.79
C VAL A 72 -6.53 13.36 -22.04
N GLU A 73 -6.39 14.35 -22.91
CA GLU A 73 -5.61 14.26 -24.15
C GLU A 73 -4.12 14.06 -23.87
N TYR A 74 -3.56 14.83 -22.95
CA TYR A 74 -2.15 14.70 -22.55
C TYR A 74 -1.89 13.33 -21.93
N GLY A 75 -2.72 12.91 -20.99
CA GLY A 75 -2.61 11.60 -20.36
C GLY A 75 -2.84 10.44 -21.33
N ALA A 76 -3.77 10.56 -22.27
CA ALA A 76 -3.96 9.58 -23.34
C ALA A 76 -2.73 9.45 -24.25
N ALA A 77 -2.06 10.56 -24.56
CA ALA A 77 -0.82 10.55 -25.32
C ALA A 77 0.31 9.85 -24.54
N ASN A 78 0.45 10.10 -23.23
CA ASN A 78 1.41 9.41 -22.37
C ASN A 78 1.10 7.91 -22.27
N GLN A 79 -0.17 7.55 -22.05
CA GLN A 79 -0.62 6.16 -22.00
C GLN A 79 -0.30 5.42 -23.30
N ARG A 80 -0.55 6.03 -24.45
CA ARG A 80 -0.23 5.44 -25.75
C ARG A 80 1.28 5.20 -25.93
N LYS A 81 2.11 6.14 -25.50
CA LYS A 81 3.57 5.99 -25.54
C LYS A 81 4.05 4.89 -24.64
N LEU A 82 3.49 4.80 -23.40
CA LEU A 82 3.84 3.78 -22.41
C LEU A 82 3.46 2.38 -22.88
N PHE A 83 2.29 2.24 -23.51
CA PHE A 83 1.73 0.93 -23.91
C PHE A 83 2.13 0.54 -25.36
N GLY A 84 2.62 1.46 -26.14
CA GLY A 84 2.85 1.27 -27.58
C GLY A 84 1.55 1.21 -28.42
N ARG A 85 0.39 1.42 -27.80
CA ARG A 85 -0.94 1.36 -28.42
C ARG A 85 -1.97 2.12 -27.60
N ASP A 86 -3.15 2.34 -28.18
CA ASP A 86 -4.30 2.86 -27.44
C ASP A 86 -4.80 1.83 -26.41
N ALA A 87 -5.07 2.28 -25.20
CA ALA A 87 -5.69 1.45 -24.18
C ALA A 87 -7.17 1.23 -24.55
N GLN A 88 -7.56 -0.02 -24.59
CA GLN A 88 -8.94 -0.47 -24.85
C GLN A 88 -9.26 -1.65 -23.94
N GLY A 89 -10.52 -1.80 -23.58
CA GLY A 89 -10.96 -2.94 -22.79
C GLY A 89 -12.41 -2.82 -22.31
N ALA A 90 -13.00 -3.94 -21.96
CA ALA A 90 -14.39 -4.00 -21.51
C ALA A 90 -14.64 -3.14 -20.28
N VAL A 91 -13.69 -3.09 -19.34
CA VAL A 91 -13.79 -2.28 -18.11
C VAL A 91 -13.84 -0.79 -18.44
N LEU A 92 -12.98 -0.31 -19.36
CA LEU A 92 -12.93 1.11 -19.73
C LEU A 92 -14.19 1.53 -20.49
N ALA A 93 -14.75 0.62 -21.31
CA ALA A 93 -16.02 0.85 -22.00
C ALA A 93 -17.22 0.80 -21.04
N PHE A 94 -17.20 -0.09 -20.06
CA PHE A 94 -18.26 -0.25 -19.07
C PHE A 94 -18.29 0.92 -18.07
N ALA A 95 -17.14 1.43 -17.66
CA ALA A 95 -16.99 2.51 -16.69
C ALA A 95 -16.11 3.66 -17.26
N PRO A 96 -16.64 4.52 -18.14
CA PRO A 96 -15.86 5.59 -18.81
C PRO A 96 -15.20 6.56 -17.84
N ALA A 97 -15.73 6.74 -16.64
CA ALA A 97 -15.12 7.57 -15.60
C ALA A 97 -13.75 7.04 -15.17
N ILE A 98 -13.57 5.72 -15.09
CA ILE A 98 -12.27 5.11 -14.79
C ILE A 98 -11.26 5.40 -15.90
N ASP A 99 -11.67 5.29 -17.18
CA ASP A 99 -10.81 5.63 -18.31
C ASP A 99 -10.36 7.11 -18.25
N GLN A 100 -11.30 8.00 -17.93
CA GLN A 100 -11.00 9.43 -17.77
C GLN A 100 -10.01 9.68 -16.63
N TYR A 101 -10.20 9.06 -15.46
CA TYR A 101 -9.30 9.22 -14.31
C TYR A 101 -7.92 8.63 -14.58
N LEU A 102 -7.84 7.47 -15.22
CA LEU A 102 -6.57 6.88 -15.64
C LEU A 102 -5.81 7.84 -16.58
N LYS A 103 -6.47 8.35 -17.62
CA LYS A 103 -5.85 9.27 -18.57
C LYS A 103 -5.44 10.59 -17.93
N ALA A 104 -6.39 11.31 -17.35
CA ALA A 104 -6.11 12.65 -16.81
C ALA A 104 -5.16 12.60 -15.61
N HIS A 105 -5.37 11.67 -14.68
CA HIS A 105 -4.67 11.67 -13.40
C HIS A 105 -3.47 10.73 -13.37
N LEU A 106 -3.64 9.42 -13.63
CA LEU A 106 -2.51 8.50 -13.55
C LEU A 106 -1.47 8.81 -14.63
N PHE A 107 -1.89 8.85 -15.90
CA PHE A 107 -0.96 9.08 -17.01
C PHE A 107 -0.66 10.56 -17.27
N GLY A 108 -1.54 11.47 -16.85
CA GLY A 108 -1.34 12.92 -16.91
C GLY A 108 -0.53 13.43 -15.72
N ASP A 109 -1.12 13.44 -14.54
CA ASP A 109 -0.50 14.06 -13.35
C ASP A 109 0.70 13.27 -12.81
N ILE A 110 0.69 11.93 -12.84
CA ILE A 110 1.74 11.10 -12.24
C ILE A 110 2.79 10.69 -13.27
N PHE A 111 2.41 9.97 -14.31
CA PHE A 111 3.36 9.53 -15.34
C PHE A 111 3.87 10.67 -16.24
N GLY A 112 3.20 11.80 -16.25
CA GLY A 112 3.65 13.02 -16.92
C GLY A 112 4.79 13.75 -16.19
N ARG A 113 5.13 13.37 -14.96
CA ARG A 113 6.23 13.96 -14.18
C ARG A 113 7.56 13.34 -14.63
N ASP A 114 8.50 14.19 -15.04
CA ASP A 114 9.73 13.83 -15.78
C ASP A 114 10.97 13.55 -14.89
N ASN A 115 10.82 13.63 -13.57
CA ASN A 115 11.91 13.35 -12.62
C ASN A 115 12.17 11.85 -12.37
N LEU A 116 11.31 10.96 -12.89
CA LEU A 116 11.58 9.54 -13.09
C LEU A 116 11.21 9.14 -14.51
N ASP A 117 12.06 8.38 -15.17
CA ASP A 117 11.72 7.82 -16.48
C ASP A 117 10.65 6.72 -16.38
N TRP A 118 10.01 6.40 -17.47
CA TRP A 118 8.90 5.43 -17.47
C TRP A 118 9.34 4.00 -17.20
N LYS A 119 10.58 3.65 -17.54
CA LYS A 119 11.17 2.34 -17.17
C LYS A 119 11.25 2.20 -15.64
N THR A 120 11.76 3.23 -14.96
CA THR A 120 11.85 3.26 -13.48
C THR A 120 10.47 3.32 -12.84
N ARG A 121 9.51 4.03 -13.43
CA ARG A 121 8.12 4.04 -12.97
C ARG A 121 7.47 2.68 -13.07
N GLU A 122 7.65 1.96 -14.20
CA GLU A 122 7.11 0.60 -14.34
C GLU A 122 7.81 -0.40 -13.41
N LEU A 123 9.10 -0.24 -13.15
CA LEU A 123 9.81 -1.03 -12.16
C LEU A 123 9.19 -0.89 -10.76
N ALA A 124 8.93 0.34 -10.33
CA ALA A 124 8.23 0.62 -9.07
C ALA A 124 6.78 0.09 -9.11
N THR A 125 6.09 0.26 -10.25
CA THR A 125 4.71 -0.22 -10.41
C THR A 125 4.62 -1.74 -10.36
N ILE A 126 5.55 -2.49 -10.94
CA ILE A 126 5.57 -3.96 -10.87
C ILE A 126 5.73 -4.44 -9.42
N ALA A 127 6.55 -3.75 -8.62
CA ALA A 127 6.74 -4.11 -7.21
C ALA A 127 5.44 -4.00 -6.39
N MET A 128 4.59 -3.02 -6.68
CA MET A 128 3.35 -2.76 -5.94
C MET A 128 2.34 -3.91 -6.05
N PRO A 129 1.85 -4.32 -7.25
CA PRO A 129 0.93 -5.44 -7.39
C PRO A 129 1.59 -6.79 -7.08
N THR A 130 2.93 -6.92 -7.17
CA THR A 130 3.61 -8.15 -6.71
C THR A 130 3.44 -8.38 -5.20
N ALA A 131 3.32 -7.29 -4.42
CA ALA A 131 3.09 -7.34 -2.99
C ALA A 131 1.59 -7.40 -2.61
N MET A 132 0.68 -7.43 -3.58
CA MET A 132 -0.77 -7.39 -3.37
C MET A 132 -1.42 -8.68 -3.86
N GLU A 133 -2.52 -9.07 -3.24
CA GLU A 133 -3.37 -10.18 -3.67
C GLU A 133 -4.52 -9.65 -4.53
N GLY A 134 -5.01 -10.46 -5.49
CA GLY A 134 -6.18 -10.16 -6.31
C GLY A 134 -5.93 -9.16 -7.45
N VAL A 135 -4.68 -8.87 -7.78
CA VAL A 135 -4.27 -7.93 -8.85
C VAL A 135 -3.28 -8.56 -9.85
N GLU A 136 -3.38 -9.88 -10.04
CA GLU A 136 -2.46 -10.64 -10.89
C GLU A 136 -2.55 -10.24 -12.38
N ASN A 137 -3.73 -9.79 -12.82
CA ASN A 137 -3.91 -9.30 -14.18
C ASN A 137 -3.22 -7.96 -14.39
N GLU A 138 -3.33 -7.05 -13.44
CA GLU A 138 -2.65 -5.76 -13.42
C GLU A 138 -1.14 -5.96 -13.39
N LEU A 139 -0.64 -6.90 -12.58
CA LEU A 139 0.78 -7.25 -12.57
C LEU A 139 1.29 -7.70 -13.94
N LYS A 140 0.56 -8.60 -14.62
CA LYS A 140 0.93 -9.06 -15.97
C LYS A 140 0.97 -7.90 -16.98
N VAL A 141 0.01 -6.99 -16.89
CA VAL A 141 -0.06 -5.81 -17.76
C VAL A 141 1.14 -4.91 -17.53
N HIS A 142 1.49 -4.61 -16.27
CA HIS A 142 2.64 -3.76 -15.95
C HIS A 142 3.98 -4.41 -16.28
N ILE A 143 4.12 -5.73 -16.15
CA ILE A 143 5.30 -6.46 -16.64
C ILE A 143 5.46 -6.26 -18.16
N ALA A 144 4.37 -6.37 -18.92
CA ALA A 144 4.43 -6.14 -20.37
C ALA A 144 4.82 -4.69 -20.72
N HIS A 145 4.26 -3.71 -20.01
CA HIS A 145 4.60 -2.30 -20.18
C HIS A 145 6.06 -2.02 -19.78
N GLY A 146 6.53 -2.58 -18.67
CA GLY A 146 7.91 -2.45 -18.23
C GLY A 146 8.90 -2.98 -19.28
N LYS A 147 8.63 -4.17 -19.85
CA LYS A 147 9.43 -4.73 -20.94
C LYS A 147 9.40 -3.87 -22.19
N TYR A 148 8.24 -3.36 -22.58
CA TYR A 148 8.12 -2.43 -23.71
C TYR A 148 8.95 -1.16 -23.50
N ASN A 149 9.07 -0.69 -22.25
CA ASN A 149 9.88 0.48 -21.88
C ASN A 149 11.34 0.14 -21.51
N GLY A 150 11.80 -1.08 -21.80
CA GLY A 150 13.20 -1.48 -21.72
C GLY A 150 13.62 -2.20 -20.43
N LEU A 151 12.68 -2.73 -19.63
CA LEU A 151 13.02 -3.69 -18.58
C LEU A 151 13.38 -5.04 -19.22
N THR A 152 14.46 -5.65 -18.73
CA THR A 152 14.83 -7.02 -19.09
C THR A 152 14.05 -8.04 -18.27
N ASP A 153 13.96 -9.28 -18.78
CA ASP A 153 13.36 -10.39 -18.03
C ASP A 153 14.06 -10.59 -16.68
N THR A 154 15.39 -10.49 -16.65
CA THR A 154 16.17 -10.57 -15.41
C THR A 154 15.76 -9.49 -14.41
N GLN A 155 15.60 -8.25 -14.82
CA GLN A 155 15.16 -7.16 -13.93
C GLN A 155 13.76 -7.39 -13.37
N VAL A 156 12.84 -7.90 -14.19
CA VAL A 156 11.48 -8.26 -13.75
C VAL A 156 11.52 -9.41 -12.74
N ASP A 157 12.29 -10.47 -13.02
CA ASP A 157 12.42 -11.63 -12.14
C ASP A 157 13.08 -11.25 -10.80
N GLU A 158 14.08 -10.37 -10.82
CA GLU A 158 14.74 -9.87 -9.62
C GLU A 158 13.76 -9.09 -8.73
N ILE A 159 12.95 -8.18 -9.29
CA ILE A 159 11.95 -7.41 -8.53
C ILE A 159 10.92 -8.34 -7.92
N VAL A 160 10.33 -9.24 -8.71
CA VAL A 160 9.32 -10.18 -8.24
C VAL A 160 9.90 -11.07 -7.14
N THR A 161 11.15 -11.53 -7.30
CA THR A 161 11.84 -12.34 -6.30
C THR A 161 12.10 -11.56 -5.02
N LEU A 162 12.62 -10.33 -5.12
CA LEU A 162 12.90 -9.46 -3.97
C LEU A 162 11.63 -9.14 -3.18
N VAL A 163 10.54 -8.81 -3.87
CA VAL A 163 9.26 -8.49 -3.22
C VAL A 163 8.68 -9.73 -2.53
N ARG A 164 8.72 -10.90 -3.18
CA ARG A 164 8.21 -12.15 -2.59
C ARG A 164 9.10 -12.70 -1.48
N ALA A 165 10.41 -12.49 -1.56
CA ALA A 165 11.36 -12.89 -0.52
C ALA A 165 11.38 -11.92 0.67
N SER A 166 10.89 -10.68 0.48
CA SER A 166 10.62 -9.82 1.62
C SER A 166 9.54 -10.54 2.43
N GLU A 167 9.86 -10.98 3.65
CA GLU A 167 8.91 -11.57 4.60
C GLU A 167 7.84 -10.56 5.07
N TRP A 168 7.61 -9.53 4.25
CA TRP A 168 6.58 -8.55 4.49
C TRP A 168 5.22 -9.20 4.19
N LYS A 169 4.71 -9.90 5.18
CA LYS A 169 3.28 -10.06 5.29
C LYS A 169 2.74 -8.69 5.67
N PRO A 170 1.77 -8.14 4.95
CA PRO A 170 1.06 -6.96 5.40
C PRO A 170 0.22 -7.34 6.65
N GLU A 171 0.91 -7.52 7.77
CA GLU A 171 0.23 -7.23 9.02
C GLU A 171 0.13 -5.71 9.04
N PRO A 172 -1.07 -5.15 8.90
CA PRO A 172 -1.24 -3.73 9.13
C PRO A 172 -0.62 -3.47 10.50
N PRO A 173 0.39 -2.58 10.61
CA PRO A 173 1.04 -2.36 11.89
C PRO A 173 -0.05 -1.97 12.87
N LYS A 174 -0.15 -2.69 13.97
CA LYS A 174 -0.96 -2.22 15.09
C LYS A 174 -0.52 -0.80 15.37
N THR A 175 -1.42 0.14 15.27
CA THR A 175 -1.14 1.55 15.50
C THR A 175 -0.94 1.85 16.99
N PHE A 176 -0.88 0.80 17.82
CA PHE A 176 -0.73 0.84 19.27
C PHE A 176 0.16 -0.31 19.75
N ILE A 177 0.75 -0.11 20.92
CA ILE A 177 1.60 -1.12 21.57
C ILE A 177 0.71 -2.18 22.22
N ALA A 178 1.05 -3.45 22.05
CA ALA A 178 0.38 -4.55 22.75
C ALA A 178 0.58 -4.41 24.27
N ASP A 179 -0.49 -4.59 25.03
CA ASP A 179 -0.48 -4.53 26.49
C ASP A 179 -0.34 -5.96 27.05
N ASP A 180 0.55 -6.16 28.02
CA ASP A 180 0.83 -7.46 28.65
C ASP A 180 -0.34 -8.02 29.49
N LYS A 181 -1.31 -7.16 29.85
CA LYS A 181 -2.56 -7.54 30.55
C LYS A 181 -3.63 -8.05 29.62
N VAL A 182 -3.39 -8.07 28.29
CA VAL A 182 -4.38 -8.45 27.30
C VAL A 182 -3.83 -9.54 26.38
N THR A 183 -4.52 -10.65 26.31
CA THR A 183 -4.27 -11.71 25.34
C THR A 183 -5.04 -11.42 24.06
N VAL A 184 -4.38 -11.47 22.91
CA VAL A 184 -5.01 -11.29 21.61
C VAL A 184 -4.96 -12.60 20.82
N ARG A 185 -6.10 -13.02 20.29
CA ARG A 185 -6.21 -14.21 19.46
C ARG A 185 -6.91 -13.88 18.15
N LYS A 186 -6.27 -14.18 17.03
CA LYS A 186 -6.89 -14.06 15.71
C LYS A 186 -7.96 -15.15 15.54
N VAL A 187 -9.14 -14.75 15.07
CA VAL A 187 -10.27 -15.64 14.81
C VAL A 187 -10.87 -15.36 13.44
N PHE A 188 -11.41 -16.40 12.82
CA PHE A 188 -12.09 -16.31 11.54
C PHE A 188 -13.49 -16.89 11.69
N TYR A 189 -14.49 -16.22 11.10
CA TYR A 189 -15.88 -16.68 11.10
C TYR A 189 -16.60 -16.23 9.86
N LYS A 190 -17.64 -16.95 9.45
CA LYS A 190 -18.44 -16.60 8.30
C LYS A 190 -19.59 -15.68 8.68
N ASN A 191 -19.83 -14.66 7.89
CA ASN A 191 -21.03 -13.83 8.00
C ASN A 191 -22.24 -14.54 7.33
N ARG A 192 -23.41 -13.89 7.37
CA ARG A 192 -24.66 -14.43 6.79
C ARG A 192 -24.61 -14.62 5.26
N TYR A 193 -23.61 -14.08 4.59
CA TYR A 193 -23.39 -14.18 3.14
C TYR A 193 -22.26 -15.18 2.80
N ASP A 194 -21.87 -16.01 3.75
CA ASP A 194 -20.79 -17.00 3.62
C ASP A 194 -19.39 -16.41 3.39
N ILE A 195 -19.23 -15.10 3.61
CA ILE A 195 -17.95 -14.41 3.51
C ILE A 195 -17.16 -14.63 4.80
N MET A 196 -15.92 -15.11 4.69
CA MET A 196 -15.00 -15.27 5.81
C MET A 196 -14.55 -13.90 6.32
N LEU A 197 -14.80 -13.61 7.59
CA LEU A 197 -14.33 -12.41 8.26
C LEU A 197 -13.15 -12.75 9.17
N ALA A 198 -12.15 -11.86 9.17
CA ALA A 198 -11.03 -11.90 10.09
C ALA A 198 -11.27 -10.94 11.26
N ALA A 199 -10.97 -11.38 12.47
CA ALA A 199 -11.11 -10.58 13.66
C ALA A 199 -10.00 -10.90 14.68
N ASP A 200 -9.69 -9.91 15.51
CA ASP A 200 -8.86 -10.07 16.70
C ASP A 200 -9.75 -10.07 17.94
N LEU A 201 -9.68 -11.17 18.69
CA LEU A 201 -10.34 -11.34 19.98
C LEU A 201 -9.38 -10.93 21.09
N TYR A 202 -9.71 -9.89 21.83
CA TYR A 202 -8.95 -9.37 22.96
C TYR A 202 -9.59 -9.82 24.26
N MET A 203 -8.81 -10.37 25.18
CA MET A 203 -9.26 -10.88 26.46
C MET A 203 -8.30 -10.44 27.56
N PRO A 204 -8.77 -10.17 28.80
CA PRO A 204 -7.87 -10.06 29.93
C PRO A 204 -6.99 -11.31 30.05
N THR A 205 -5.71 -11.15 30.43
CA THR A 205 -4.77 -12.29 30.53
C THR A 205 -5.20 -13.32 31.58
N ASP A 206 -5.95 -12.88 32.58
CA ASP A 206 -6.48 -13.70 33.69
C ASP A 206 -7.92 -14.24 33.43
N THR A 207 -8.36 -14.27 32.18
CA THR A 207 -9.71 -14.76 31.82
C THR A 207 -9.92 -16.20 32.19
N ASP A 208 -10.95 -16.47 33.02
CA ASP A 208 -11.43 -17.83 33.35
C ASP A 208 -12.53 -18.24 32.35
N ILE A 209 -12.30 -19.30 31.59
CA ILE A 209 -13.25 -19.83 30.60
C ILE A 209 -14.61 -20.23 31.17
N ASN A 210 -14.69 -20.48 32.48
CA ASN A 210 -15.92 -20.85 33.18
C ASN A 210 -16.79 -19.64 33.58
N ILE A 211 -16.30 -18.44 33.42
CA ILE A 211 -16.97 -17.18 33.74
C ILE A 211 -17.50 -16.51 32.50
N LYS A 212 -18.69 -15.91 32.57
CA LYS A 212 -19.23 -15.09 31.51
C LYS A 212 -18.74 -13.67 31.68
N TYR A 213 -18.09 -13.15 30.63
CA TYR A 213 -17.60 -11.76 30.54
C TYR A 213 -18.55 -10.91 29.73
N PRO A 214 -18.70 -9.63 30.05
CA PRO A 214 -19.37 -8.69 29.17
C PRO A 214 -18.56 -8.61 27.87
N THR A 215 -19.25 -8.66 26.71
CA THR A 215 -18.60 -8.75 25.42
C THR A 215 -18.95 -7.54 24.55
N LEU A 216 -17.95 -6.95 23.87
CA LEU A 216 -18.11 -5.86 22.91
C LEU A 216 -17.63 -6.31 21.54
N ILE A 217 -18.40 -5.95 20.51
CA ILE A 217 -18.01 -6.11 19.10
C ILE A 217 -17.73 -4.72 18.54
N ILE A 218 -16.54 -4.52 17.98
CA ILE A 218 -16.04 -3.21 17.58
C ILE A 218 -15.73 -3.24 16.09
N GLY A 219 -16.45 -2.42 15.33
CA GLY A 219 -16.18 -2.18 13.92
C GLY A 219 -15.23 -1.00 13.74
N HIS A 220 -14.44 -1.04 12.68
CA HIS A 220 -13.59 0.09 12.29
C HIS A 220 -14.37 1.10 11.42
N PRO A 221 -13.94 2.38 11.36
CA PRO A 221 -14.51 3.36 10.42
C PRO A 221 -14.14 3.00 8.97
N PHE A 222 -14.85 3.59 8.01
CA PHE A 222 -14.58 3.38 6.59
C PHE A 222 -13.10 3.68 6.26
N GLY A 223 -12.47 2.75 5.52
CA GLY A 223 -11.07 2.86 5.12
C GLY A 223 -10.04 2.51 6.21
N ALA A 224 -10.48 2.03 7.37
CA ALA A 224 -9.61 1.50 8.42
C ALA A 224 -9.63 -0.03 8.45
N VAL A 225 -8.84 -0.62 9.33
CA VAL A 225 -8.78 -2.07 9.62
C VAL A 225 -8.76 -2.31 11.12
N LYS A 226 -9.02 -3.57 11.53
CA LYS A 226 -9.12 -3.99 12.94
C LYS A 226 -7.87 -3.69 13.78
N GLU A 227 -6.68 -3.62 13.16
CA GLU A 227 -5.40 -3.34 13.83
C GLU A 227 -5.18 -1.86 14.19
N GLN A 228 -6.10 -1.00 13.81
CA GLN A 228 -6.03 0.46 14.04
C GLN A 228 -6.89 0.88 15.25
N CYS A 229 -7.69 1.94 15.11
CA CYS A 229 -8.48 2.48 16.21
C CYS A 229 -9.44 1.45 16.84
N ALA A 230 -10.01 0.53 16.05
CA ALA A 230 -10.88 -0.52 16.58
C ALA A 230 -10.11 -1.46 17.51
N GLY A 231 -8.90 -1.89 17.14
CA GLY A 231 -8.04 -2.72 17.97
C GLY A 231 -7.54 -2.03 19.22
N LEU A 232 -7.16 -0.73 19.11
CA LEU A 232 -6.79 0.06 20.29
C LEU A 232 -7.94 0.12 21.30
N TYR A 233 -9.14 0.46 20.82
CA TYR A 233 -10.32 0.50 21.71
C TYR A 233 -10.64 -0.87 22.29
N ALA A 234 -10.51 -1.94 21.50
CA ALA A 234 -10.71 -3.32 21.96
C ALA A 234 -9.71 -3.68 23.06
N GLN A 235 -8.45 -3.34 22.90
CA GLN A 235 -7.41 -3.57 23.92
C GLN A 235 -7.71 -2.81 25.21
N GLU A 236 -8.07 -1.53 25.13
CA GLU A 236 -8.40 -0.74 26.31
C GLU A 236 -9.62 -1.30 27.05
N MET A 237 -10.66 -1.69 26.35
CA MET A 237 -11.84 -2.30 26.98
C MET A 237 -11.53 -3.67 27.59
N ALA A 238 -10.63 -4.45 26.99
CA ALA A 238 -10.19 -5.72 27.57
C ALA A 238 -9.45 -5.50 28.91
N LYS A 239 -8.64 -4.46 29.05
CA LYS A 239 -8.01 -4.08 30.32
C LYS A 239 -9.03 -3.78 31.43
N HIS A 240 -10.24 -3.39 31.05
CA HIS A 240 -11.36 -3.13 31.97
C HIS A 240 -12.27 -4.35 32.20
N GLY A 241 -11.83 -5.56 31.82
CA GLY A 241 -12.52 -6.80 32.11
C GLY A 241 -13.57 -7.22 31.06
N PHE A 242 -13.57 -6.62 29.89
CA PHE A 242 -14.41 -7.04 28.78
C PHE A 242 -13.69 -8.08 27.91
N VAL A 243 -14.44 -8.98 27.29
CA VAL A 243 -13.99 -9.71 26.13
C VAL A 243 -14.41 -8.90 24.90
N THR A 244 -13.46 -8.57 24.01
CA THR A 244 -13.76 -7.69 22.89
C THR A 244 -13.32 -8.30 21.57
N LEU A 245 -14.08 -8.04 20.49
CA LEU A 245 -13.81 -8.51 19.14
C LEU A 245 -13.73 -7.30 18.20
N ALA A 246 -12.54 -7.02 17.69
CA ALA A 246 -12.35 -6.08 16.58
C ALA A 246 -12.26 -6.87 15.26
N PHE A 247 -13.08 -6.53 14.28
CA PHE A 247 -13.16 -7.28 13.03
C PHE A 247 -12.96 -6.39 11.81
N ASP A 248 -12.45 -6.98 10.73
CA ASP A 248 -12.46 -6.36 9.42
C ASP A 248 -13.81 -6.61 8.74
N ALA A 249 -14.40 -5.58 8.17
CA ALA A 249 -15.60 -5.72 7.36
C ALA A 249 -15.31 -6.55 6.10
N SER A 250 -16.35 -7.14 5.50
CA SER A 250 -16.24 -7.82 4.20
C SER A 250 -15.51 -6.91 3.19
N TYR A 251 -14.61 -7.48 2.40
CA TYR A 251 -13.78 -6.76 1.39
C TYR A 251 -12.74 -5.79 1.98
N GLN A 252 -12.41 -5.90 3.27
CA GLN A 252 -11.42 -5.05 3.93
C GLN A 252 -10.45 -5.88 4.77
N GLY A 253 -9.21 -5.37 4.91
CA GLY A 253 -8.18 -5.99 5.74
C GLY A 253 -7.89 -7.44 5.36
N GLU A 254 -8.00 -8.34 6.33
CA GLU A 254 -7.80 -9.78 6.15
C GLU A 254 -9.13 -10.54 5.90
N SER A 255 -10.26 -9.84 5.84
CA SER A 255 -11.56 -10.46 5.55
C SER A 255 -11.72 -10.75 4.06
N GLY A 256 -12.36 -11.87 3.76
CA GLY A 256 -12.71 -12.26 2.40
C GLY A 256 -13.84 -11.42 1.82
N GLY A 257 -14.24 -11.79 0.60
CA GLY A 257 -15.40 -11.20 -0.10
C GLY A 257 -15.16 -10.94 -1.57
N MET A 258 -13.99 -11.28 -2.10
CA MET A 258 -13.75 -11.29 -3.57
C MET A 258 -13.93 -12.69 -4.13
#